data_a4c5cdc0c3296abae5bd7b45e851d6bd
#
_entry.id   a4c5cdc0c3296abae5bd7b45e851d6bd
#
_cell.length_a   1.000
_cell.length_b   1.000
_cell.length_c   1.000
_cell.angle_alpha   90.00
_cell.angle_beta   90.00
_cell.angle_gamma   90.00
#
_symmetry.space_group_name_H-M   'P 1'
#
loop_
_entity.id
_entity.type
_entity.pdbx_description
1 polymer ?
#
loop_
_entity_poly.entity_id
_entity_poly.type
_entity_poly.pdbx_seq_one_letter_code
_entity_poly.pdbx_strand_id
1 'polypeptide(L)' 'MTSAPYRAMPEQNLKRNTWYYGVRCDCGLQIVVHEDFSQGYGDDFLELPKPISVECNCGTVSHARRFQKFRTG' A
#
# COMPACT_ATOMS: atom_id res chain seq x y z
N MET A 1 -21.57 8.37 -6.86
CA MET A 1 -21.28 7.53 -5.70
C MET A 1 -19.82 7.69 -5.30
N THR A 2 -19.57 8.09 -4.07
CA THR A 2 -18.20 8.18 -3.55
C THR A 2 -17.75 6.81 -3.11
N SER A 3 -16.63 6.36 -3.67
CA SER A 3 -16.02 5.12 -3.23
C SER A 3 -15.38 5.30 -1.85
N ALA A 4 -15.52 4.31 -0.99
CA ALA A 4 -14.84 4.33 0.28
C ALA A 4 -13.32 4.24 0.04
N PRO A 5 -12.49 4.94 0.87
CA PRO A 5 -11.04 4.82 0.72
C PRO A 5 -10.57 3.39 1.05
N TYR A 6 -9.50 2.97 0.40
CA TYR A 6 -8.85 1.72 0.73
C TYR A 6 -8.24 1.84 2.11
N ARG A 7 -8.52 0.87 2.97
CA ARG A 7 -7.90 0.82 4.29
C ARG A 7 -6.57 0.09 4.21
N ALA A 8 -5.59 0.61 4.96
CA ALA A 8 -4.32 -0.06 5.09
C ALA A 8 -4.54 -1.45 5.72
N MET A 9 -3.86 -2.45 5.18
CA MET A 9 -3.89 -3.78 5.77
C MET A 9 -3.22 -3.72 7.14
N PRO A 10 -3.84 -4.26 8.22
CA PRO A 10 -3.21 -4.31 9.51
C PRO A 10 -1.87 -5.02 9.45
N GLU A 11 -0.87 -4.49 10.16
CA GLU A 11 0.48 -5.04 10.15
C GLU A 11 0.51 -6.52 10.53
N GLN A 12 -0.34 -6.92 11.47
CA GLN A 12 -0.45 -8.31 11.91
C GLN A 12 -0.96 -9.28 10.83
N ASN A 13 -1.59 -8.75 9.80
CA ASN A 13 -2.09 -9.56 8.67
C ASN A 13 -1.06 -9.68 7.55
N LEU A 14 0.07 -8.99 7.65
CA LEU A 14 1.13 -9.07 6.66
C LEU A 14 1.97 -10.32 6.89
N LYS A 15 2.25 -11.05 5.82
CA LYS A 15 3.13 -12.19 5.87
C LYS A 15 4.58 -11.72 5.99
N ARG A 16 5.42 -12.51 6.64
CA ARG A 16 6.85 -12.25 6.74
C ARG A 16 7.55 -12.61 5.42
N ASN A 17 8.64 -11.90 5.13
CA ASN A 17 9.46 -12.15 3.95
C ASN A 17 8.65 -12.11 2.66
N THR A 18 7.67 -11.21 2.61
CA THR A 18 6.74 -11.10 1.49
C THR A 18 6.82 -9.68 0.92
N TRP A 19 6.75 -9.58 -0.40
CA TRP A 19 6.77 -8.30 -1.09
C TRP A 19 5.35 -7.76 -1.24
N TYR A 20 5.23 -6.45 -1.00
CA TYR A 20 3.96 -5.72 -1.12
C TYR A 20 4.20 -4.39 -1.82
N TYR A 21 3.11 -3.80 -2.32
CA TYR A 21 3.11 -2.43 -2.81
C TYR A 21 2.36 -1.54 -1.83
N GLY A 22 2.93 -0.37 -1.57
CA GLY A 22 2.30 0.56 -0.67
C GLY A 22 2.93 1.94 -0.70
N VAL A 23 2.45 2.80 0.19
CA VAL A 23 2.94 4.16 0.33
C VAL A 23 3.10 4.46 1.81
N ARG A 24 4.09 5.29 2.14
CA ARG A 24 4.32 5.67 3.53
C ARG A 24 3.44 6.86 3.91
N CYS A 25 2.73 6.73 5.03
CA CYS A 25 1.97 7.82 5.61
C CYS A 25 2.90 8.79 6.34
N ASP A 26 2.47 10.05 6.48
CA ASP A 26 3.23 11.06 7.21
C ASP A 26 3.43 10.69 8.69
N CYS A 27 2.57 9.84 9.24
CA CYS A 27 2.74 9.33 10.61
C CYS A 27 3.86 8.28 10.72
N GLY A 28 4.49 7.91 9.61
CA GLY A 28 5.56 6.92 9.57
C GLY A 28 5.12 5.49 9.29
N LEU A 29 3.83 5.22 9.30
CA LEU A 29 3.32 3.88 9.02
C LEU A 29 3.31 3.60 7.51
N GLN A 30 3.56 2.36 7.15
CA GLN A 30 3.49 1.89 5.78
C GLN A 30 2.05 1.49 5.45
N ILE A 31 1.46 2.14 4.44
CA ILE A 31 0.13 1.78 3.95
C ILE A 31 0.28 0.72 2.87
N VAL A 32 -0.23 -0.48 3.12
CA VAL A 32 -0.17 -1.59 2.17
C VAL A 32 -1.44 -1.60 1.33
N VAL A 33 -1.27 -1.58 0.02
CA VAL A 33 -2.39 -1.55 -0.93
C VAL A 33 -2.57 -2.89 -1.62
N HIS A 34 -1.48 -3.55 -1.97
CA HIS A 34 -1.55 -4.77 -2.77
C HIS A 34 -0.34 -5.66 -2.51
N GLU A 35 -0.55 -6.99 -2.53
CA GLU A 35 0.56 -7.93 -2.46
C GLU A 35 1.24 -8.03 -3.83
N ASP A 36 2.57 -8.09 -3.83
CA ASP A 36 3.33 -8.32 -5.05
C ASP A 36 3.40 -9.82 -5.32
N PHE A 37 2.54 -10.31 -6.19
CA PHE A 37 2.51 -11.73 -6.54
C PHE A 37 3.75 -12.20 -7.30
N SER A 38 4.55 -11.27 -7.84
CA SER A 38 5.84 -11.61 -8.46
C SER A 38 6.95 -11.79 -7.42
N GLN A 39 6.69 -11.43 -6.16
CA GLN A 39 7.62 -11.55 -5.03
C GLN A 39 8.98 -10.90 -5.31
N GLY A 40 8.92 -9.65 -5.76
CA GLY A 40 10.10 -8.83 -5.98
C GLY A 40 10.68 -8.89 -7.38
N TYR A 41 10.22 -9.79 -8.22
CA TYR A 41 10.74 -9.94 -9.59
C TYR A 41 10.05 -9.03 -10.61
N GLY A 42 8.94 -8.41 -10.23
CA GLY A 42 8.21 -7.50 -11.10
C GLY A 42 8.72 -6.06 -11.00
N ASP A 43 7.86 -5.12 -11.41
CA ASP A 43 8.19 -3.70 -11.40
C ASP A 43 8.44 -3.19 -9.99
N ASP A 44 9.31 -2.17 -9.88
CA ASP A 44 9.60 -1.53 -8.57
C ASP A 44 8.42 -0.73 -8.06
N PHE A 45 7.52 -0.32 -8.94
CA PHE A 45 6.35 0.48 -8.59
C PHE A 45 5.10 -0.12 -9.21
N LEU A 46 4.01 -0.02 -8.46
CA LEU A 46 2.67 -0.27 -9.00
C LEU A 46 2.07 1.09 -9.33
N GLU A 47 1.74 1.31 -10.59
CA GLU A 47 1.17 2.57 -11.04
C GLU A 47 -0.25 2.33 -11.57
N LEU A 48 -1.19 3.08 -11.00
CA LEU A 48 -2.60 2.99 -11.39
C LEU A 48 -2.93 4.07 -12.42
N PRO A 49 -3.93 3.83 -13.29
CA PRO A 49 -4.36 4.84 -14.27
C PRO A 49 -4.97 6.09 -13.61
N LYS A 50 -5.52 5.95 -12.39
CA LYS A 50 -6.12 7.05 -11.64
C LYS A 50 -5.72 6.96 -10.18
N PRO A 51 -5.59 8.12 -9.49
CA PRO A 51 -5.34 8.10 -8.05
C PRO A 51 -6.47 7.43 -7.29
N ILE A 52 -6.13 6.76 -6.21
CA ILE A 52 -7.10 6.21 -5.26
C ILE A 52 -6.88 6.84 -3.89
N SER A 53 -7.94 6.86 -3.09
CA SER A 53 -7.86 7.29 -1.70
C SER A 53 -7.45 6.11 -0.84
N VAL A 54 -6.43 6.27 -0.01
CA VAL A 54 -5.98 5.24 0.92
C VAL A 54 -6.01 5.80 2.33
N GLU A 55 -6.57 5.03 3.26
CA GLU A 55 -6.68 5.43 4.66
C GLU A 55 -5.65 4.68 5.50
N CYS A 56 -4.84 5.46 6.21
CA CYS A 56 -3.89 4.93 7.17
C CYS A 56 -4.60 4.57 8.48
N ASN A 57 -4.01 3.67 9.24
CA ASN A 57 -4.53 3.30 10.56
C ASN A 57 -4.53 4.47 11.54
N CYS A 58 -3.78 5.54 11.26
CA CYS A 58 -3.82 6.78 12.04
C CYS A 58 -5.03 7.67 11.70
N GLY A 59 -5.82 7.30 10.70
CA GLY A 59 -6.99 8.05 10.27
C GLY A 59 -6.74 9.03 9.12
N THR A 60 -5.50 9.22 8.73
CA THR A 60 -5.16 10.12 7.62
C THR A 60 -5.51 9.47 6.29
N VAL A 61 -6.20 10.22 5.42
CA VAL A 61 -6.52 9.78 4.06
C VAL A 61 -5.58 10.47 3.08
N SER A 62 -4.92 9.68 2.26
CA SER A 62 -4.00 10.16 1.22
C SER A 62 -4.49 9.74 -0.14
N HIS A 63 -4.19 10.54 -1.16
CA HIS A 63 -4.49 10.22 -2.55
C HIS A 63 -3.20 9.85 -3.25
N ALA A 64 -3.15 8.67 -3.85
CA ALA A 64 -1.96 8.20 -4.53
C ALA A 64 -2.33 7.29 -5.70
N ARG A 65 -1.49 7.27 -6.72
CA ARG A 65 -1.65 6.34 -7.84
C ARG A 65 -0.40 5.51 -8.07
N ARG A 66 0.72 5.86 -7.41
CA ARG A 66 1.99 5.14 -7.55
C ARG A 66 2.40 4.61 -6.18
N PHE A 67 2.65 3.31 -6.12
CA PHE A 67 2.98 2.62 -4.88
C PHE A 67 4.32 1.92 -5.02
N GLN A 68 5.16 2.07 -4.02
CA GLN A 68 6.49 1.50 -4.03
C GLN A 68 6.49 0.07 -3.50
N LYS A 69 7.28 -0.76 -4.13
CA LYS A 69 7.52 -2.13 -3.68
C LYS A 69 8.36 -2.13 -2.40
N PHE A 70 7.97 -2.93 -1.43
CA PHE A 70 8.76 -3.13 -0.21
C PHE A 70 8.60 -4.56 0.27
N ARG A 71 9.54 -4.99 1.10
CA ARG A 71 9.56 -6.35 1.63
C ARG A 71 9.39 -6.30 3.15
N THR A 72 8.52 -7.16 3.67
CA THR A 72 8.38 -7.39 5.10
C THR A 72 9.51 -8.31 5.60
N GLY A 73 9.94 -8.07 6.82
CA GLY A 73 11.04 -8.86 7.39
C GLY A 73 10.71 -9.58 8.67
#